data_230a7ab512eea9f9f417d97704648284
#
_entry.id   230a7ab512eea9f9f417d97704648284
#
_cell.length_a   1.000
_cell.length_b   1.000
_cell.length_c   1.000
_cell.angle_alpha   90.00
_cell.angle_beta   90.00
_cell.angle_gamma   90.00
#
_symmetry.space_group_name_H-M   'P 1'
#
loop_
_entity.id
_entity.type
_entity.pdbx_description
1 polymer ?
#
loop_
_entity_poly.entity_id
_entity_poly.type
_entity_poly.pdbx_seq_one_letter_code
_entity_poly.pdbx_strand_id
1 'polypeptide(L)'
;MNRILCIIKIFQVAGLSSVLLLSSCYHTTEKIEPKLDFAVQDKYLLSLPSAFPPLHQEEVAQDWAKEYKIGIAFAHQLDLYQAITAFKRAEILLPTDQAARIQEVDYAIFLCYYLGRKYTDAVYCYEHTPLRNIDTSFPAAQDFLLLLYDCYSRLGEELKAEQILFYIQKEFPESANKLYVYSHLLEANIEKLEEIGQVPSYEFIEDFLTQYEKDKKSVQKAKILNTAFPGAGYFYLGQTQSGITATLLNGLFIAASYYFFDHGNIAAGAIFTSFEAGWYFGGIYGAGEETKFYNERLYEMHATKLMNEKGLFPGFMIHYAF
;
A
#
# COMPACT_ATOMS: atom_id res chain seq x y z
N MET A 1 -39.17 -20.12 47.12
CA MET A 1 -37.83 -20.77 46.98
C MET A 1 -37.44 -20.99 45.52
N ASN A 2 -38.31 -21.47 44.62
CA ASN A 2 -37.95 -21.73 43.21
C ASN A 2 -37.67 -20.47 42.36
N ARG A 3 -38.27 -19.32 42.64
CA ARG A 3 -37.96 -18.07 41.86
C ARG A 3 -36.58 -17.49 42.10
N ILE A 4 -36.09 -17.55 43.34
CA ILE A 4 -34.74 -17.06 43.70
C ILE A 4 -33.66 -17.93 43.08
N LEU A 5 -33.83 -19.26 43.05
CA LEU A 5 -32.92 -20.20 42.41
C LEU A 5 -32.88 -19.98 40.87
N CYS A 6 -33.98 -19.63 40.25
CA CYS A 6 -34.06 -19.34 38.82
C CYS A 6 -33.32 -18.05 38.47
N ILE A 7 -33.46 -17.02 39.29
CA ILE A 7 -32.75 -15.74 39.13
C ILE A 7 -31.22 -15.92 39.28
N ILE A 8 -30.76 -16.69 40.27
CA ILE A 8 -29.34 -17.00 40.50
C ILE A 8 -28.76 -17.77 39.29
N LYS A 9 -29.50 -18.73 38.74
CA LYS A 9 -29.05 -19.47 37.54
C LYS A 9 -28.94 -18.56 36.29
N ILE A 10 -29.89 -17.64 36.10
CA ILE A 10 -29.88 -16.67 35.00
C ILE A 10 -28.65 -15.75 35.13
N PHE A 11 -28.34 -15.26 36.33
CA PHE A 11 -27.15 -14.45 36.58
C PHE A 11 -25.84 -15.23 36.39
N GLN A 12 -25.82 -16.51 36.77
CA GLN A 12 -24.65 -17.37 36.52
C GLN A 12 -24.42 -17.64 35.03
N VAL A 13 -25.47 -17.93 34.27
CA VAL A 13 -25.39 -18.16 32.82
C VAL A 13 -25.05 -16.85 32.09
N ALA A 14 -25.65 -15.72 32.47
CA ALA A 14 -25.29 -14.42 31.90
C ALA A 14 -23.85 -14.01 32.24
N GLY A 15 -23.37 -14.27 33.46
CA GLY A 15 -21.98 -14.04 33.86
C GLY A 15 -20.97 -14.92 33.08
N LEU A 16 -21.32 -16.21 32.88
CA LEU A 16 -20.48 -17.12 32.09
C LEU A 16 -20.45 -16.76 30.60
N SER A 17 -21.59 -16.35 30.03
CA SER A 17 -21.66 -15.82 28.64
C SER A 17 -20.86 -14.55 28.48
N SER A 18 -20.88 -13.61 29.44
CA SER A 18 -20.12 -12.38 29.40
C SER A 18 -18.61 -12.63 29.46
N VAL A 19 -18.16 -13.61 30.27
CA VAL A 19 -16.75 -14.00 30.35
C VAL A 19 -16.27 -14.64 29.03
N LEU A 20 -17.08 -15.44 28.36
CA LEU A 20 -16.79 -16.05 27.06
C LEU A 20 -16.75 -15.00 25.92
N LEU A 21 -17.59 -13.97 25.99
CA LEU A 21 -17.57 -12.86 25.02
C LEU A 21 -16.36 -11.95 25.22
N LEU A 22 -15.85 -11.80 26.44
CA LEU A 22 -14.67 -11.02 26.76
C LEU A 22 -13.36 -11.71 26.32
N SER A 23 -13.33 -13.04 26.23
CA SER A 23 -12.16 -13.78 25.73
C SER A 23 -12.02 -13.77 24.19
N SER A 24 -13.05 -13.33 23.48
CA SER A 24 -13.04 -13.15 22.01
C SER A 24 -12.63 -11.74 21.56
N CYS A 25 -12.10 -10.92 22.47
CA CYS A 25 -11.59 -9.59 22.08
C CYS A 25 -10.36 -9.75 21.22
N TYR A 26 -10.52 -9.57 19.92
CA TYR A 26 -9.43 -9.46 18.96
C TYR A 26 -8.46 -8.37 19.44
N HIS A 27 -7.21 -8.75 19.60
CA HIS A 27 -6.19 -7.82 20.10
C HIS A 27 -5.78 -6.87 18.96
N THR A 28 -6.19 -5.61 19.03
CA THR A 28 -5.72 -4.59 18.08
C THR A 28 -4.20 -4.45 18.22
N THR A 29 -3.48 -4.82 17.18
CA THR A 29 -2.04 -4.64 17.12
C THR A 29 -1.69 -3.19 16.79
N GLU A 30 -0.56 -2.70 17.29
CA GLU A 30 -0.05 -1.36 16.91
C GLU A 30 0.65 -1.40 15.54
N LYS A 31 0.89 -2.60 14.98
CA LYS A 31 1.51 -2.76 13.67
C LYS A 31 0.60 -2.16 12.60
N ILE A 32 1.15 -1.21 11.86
CA ILE A 32 0.50 -0.60 10.70
C ILE A 32 0.83 -1.39 9.43
N GLU A 33 -0.10 -1.36 8.46
CA GLU A 33 0.02 -1.99 7.13
C GLU A 33 -0.29 -0.95 6.06
N PRO A 34 0.62 0.02 5.83
CA PRO A 34 0.37 1.13 4.94
C PRO A 34 0.30 0.69 3.48
N LYS A 35 -0.52 1.39 2.71
CA LYS A 35 -0.64 1.21 1.26
C LYS A 35 0.01 2.39 0.56
N LEU A 36 1.30 2.28 0.29
CA LEU A 36 2.04 3.29 -0.43
C LEU A 36 1.91 3.07 -1.93
N ASP A 37 1.40 4.05 -2.62
CA ASP A 37 1.27 4.04 -4.07
C ASP A 37 1.77 5.36 -4.64
N PHE A 38 2.20 5.34 -5.89
CA PHE A 38 2.67 6.53 -6.58
C PHE A 38 2.05 6.62 -7.97
N ALA A 39 1.88 7.84 -8.43
CA ALA A 39 1.62 8.12 -9.83
C ALA A 39 2.85 8.83 -10.40
N VAL A 40 3.49 8.22 -11.38
CA VAL A 40 4.56 8.88 -12.12
C VAL A 40 3.92 10.09 -12.83
N GLN A 41 4.52 11.27 -12.62
CA GLN A 41 4.00 12.47 -13.26
C GLN A 41 4.30 12.40 -14.76
N ASP A 42 3.29 12.65 -15.58
CA ASP A 42 3.40 12.66 -17.05
C ASP A 42 4.58 13.53 -17.51
N LYS A 43 4.73 14.69 -16.89
CA LYS A 43 5.83 15.60 -17.19
C LYS A 43 7.21 15.00 -16.92
N TYR A 44 7.34 14.18 -15.89
CA TYR A 44 8.61 13.51 -15.60
C TYR A 44 8.97 12.51 -16.70
N LEU A 45 8.06 11.62 -17.05
CA LEU A 45 8.27 10.62 -18.11
C LEU A 45 8.61 11.27 -19.46
N LEU A 46 7.86 12.29 -19.85
CA LEU A 46 8.07 13.02 -21.10
C LEU A 46 9.42 13.79 -21.13
N SER A 47 10.06 14.00 -19.99
CA SER A 47 11.36 14.66 -19.89
C SER A 47 12.54 13.71 -20.02
N LEU A 48 12.33 12.39 -19.91
CA LEU A 48 13.38 11.40 -19.98
C LEU A 48 13.77 11.10 -21.45
N PRO A 49 15.07 10.93 -21.73
CA PRO A 49 15.53 10.53 -23.08
C PRO A 49 15.23 9.05 -23.32
N SER A 50 15.27 8.63 -24.58
CA SER A 50 15.33 7.20 -24.92
C SER A 50 16.72 6.61 -24.63
N ALA A 51 16.76 5.37 -24.15
CA ALA A 51 18.00 4.61 -23.95
C ALA A 51 18.60 4.12 -25.28
N PHE A 52 17.80 4.08 -26.33
CA PHE A 52 18.14 3.40 -27.58
C PHE A 52 18.60 4.39 -28.65
N PRO A 53 19.51 3.94 -29.53
CA PRO A 53 19.97 4.79 -30.62
C PRO A 53 18.82 5.06 -31.62
N PRO A 54 18.78 6.25 -32.23
CA PRO A 54 17.78 6.58 -33.24
C PRO A 54 17.82 5.58 -34.41
N LEU A 55 16.67 5.45 -35.08
CA LEU A 55 16.55 4.60 -36.26
C LEU A 55 17.49 5.09 -37.37
N HIS A 56 18.22 4.15 -37.99
CA HIS A 56 19.06 4.43 -39.17
C HIS A 56 18.18 4.74 -40.39
N GLN A 57 18.75 5.42 -41.40
CA GLN A 57 17.98 5.79 -42.59
C GLN A 57 17.38 4.59 -43.33
N GLU A 58 18.08 3.46 -43.32
CA GLU A 58 17.62 2.21 -43.93
C GLU A 58 16.44 1.58 -43.18
N GLU A 59 16.45 1.73 -41.85
CA GLU A 59 15.36 1.23 -40.99
C GLU A 59 14.09 2.04 -41.14
N VAL A 60 14.21 3.38 -41.27
CA VAL A 60 13.07 4.30 -41.32
C VAL A 60 12.07 3.97 -42.46
N ALA A 61 12.53 3.38 -43.54
CA ALA A 61 11.71 2.99 -44.68
C ALA A 61 10.92 1.67 -44.43
N GLN A 62 11.33 0.87 -43.47
CA GLN A 62 10.74 -0.43 -43.16
C GLN A 62 9.37 -0.30 -42.45
N ASP A 63 8.52 -1.27 -42.66
CA ASP A 63 7.15 -1.20 -42.12
C ASP A 63 7.12 -1.32 -40.59
N TRP A 64 7.97 -2.15 -40.00
CA TRP A 64 8.10 -2.21 -38.55
C TRP A 64 8.49 -0.86 -37.92
N ALA A 65 9.38 -0.12 -38.57
CA ALA A 65 9.85 1.18 -38.07
C ALA A 65 8.76 2.25 -38.11
N LYS A 66 7.85 2.17 -39.08
CA LYS A 66 6.66 3.06 -39.14
C LYS A 66 5.73 2.78 -37.97
N GLU A 67 5.43 1.52 -37.69
CA GLU A 67 4.62 1.10 -36.53
C GLU A 67 5.30 1.45 -35.22
N TYR A 68 6.61 1.25 -35.10
CA TYR A 68 7.39 1.66 -33.94
C TYR A 68 7.28 3.16 -33.67
N LYS A 69 7.44 4.00 -34.71
CA LYS A 69 7.27 5.47 -34.57
C LYS A 69 5.85 5.87 -34.16
N ILE A 70 4.83 5.17 -34.65
CA ILE A 70 3.45 5.37 -34.21
C ILE A 70 3.32 5.02 -32.73
N GLY A 71 3.91 3.89 -32.29
CA GLY A 71 3.95 3.49 -30.89
C GLY A 71 4.59 4.53 -29.99
N ILE A 72 5.75 5.06 -30.38
CA ILE A 72 6.45 6.15 -29.68
C ILE A 72 5.57 7.41 -29.60
N ALA A 73 4.90 7.78 -30.69
CA ALA A 73 4.02 8.96 -30.69
C ALA A 73 2.84 8.81 -29.71
N PHE A 74 2.23 7.64 -29.60
CA PHE A 74 1.19 7.36 -28.60
C PHE A 74 1.77 7.30 -27.18
N ALA A 75 2.95 6.69 -27.00
CA ALA A 75 3.61 6.62 -25.70
C ALA A 75 3.94 8.02 -25.14
N HIS A 76 4.43 8.94 -25.97
CA HIS A 76 4.60 10.33 -25.59
C HIS A 76 3.32 11.08 -25.23
N GLN A 77 2.16 10.59 -25.67
CA GLN A 77 0.84 11.09 -25.27
C GLN A 77 0.28 10.33 -24.08
N LEU A 78 1.02 9.34 -23.55
CA LEU A 78 0.59 8.41 -22.51
C LEU A 78 -0.68 7.61 -22.88
N ASP A 79 -0.99 7.51 -24.17
CA ASP A 79 -1.98 6.55 -24.68
C ASP A 79 -1.31 5.17 -24.78
N LEU A 80 -1.10 4.56 -23.59
CA LEU A 80 -0.35 3.33 -23.45
C LEU A 80 -0.99 2.14 -24.18
N TYR A 81 -2.32 2.13 -24.29
CA TYR A 81 -3.04 1.07 -25.00
C TYR A 81 -2.76 1.11 -26.51
N GLN A 82 -2.85 2.27 -27.13
CA GLN A 82 -2.53 2.46 -28.55
C GLN A 82 -1.03 2.23 -28.80
N ALA A 83 -0.17 2.68 -27.88
CA ALA A 83 1.27 2.46 -27.97
C ALA A 83 1.59 0.95 -28.00
N ILE A 84 1.06 0.14 -27.04
CA ILE A 84 1.23 -1.31 -27.00
C ILE A 84 0.76 -1.95 -28.31
N THR A 85 -0.38 -1.52 -28.84
CA THR A 85 -0.91 -2.07 -30.09
C THR A 85 0.03 -1.84 -31.26
N ALA A 86 0.57 -0.62 -31.40
CA ALA A 86 1.51 -0.27 -32.44
C ALA A 86 2.86 -0.99 -32.27
N PHE A 87 3.38 -1.08 -31.05
CA PHE A 87 4.61 -1.80 -30.75
C PHE A 87 4.50 -3.30 -31.06
N LYS A 88 3.39 -3.97 -30.72
CA LYS A 88 3.12 -5.38 -31.08
C LYS A 88 3.05 -5.59 -32.59
N ARG A 89 2.56 -4.62 -33.35
CA ARG A 89 2.59 -4.68 -34.82
C ARG A 89 4.03 -4.52 -35.34
N ALA A 90 4.80 -3.61 -34.72
CA ALA A 90 6.23 -3.48 -35.05
C ALA A 90 6.99 -4.78 -34.76
N GLU A 91 6.76 -5.41 -33.60
CA GLU A 91 7.36 -6.70 -33.22
C GLU A 91 7.10 -7.81 -34.26
N ILE A 92 5.83 -7.93 -34.73
CA ILE A 92 5.46 -8.92 -35.75
C ILE A 92 6.16 -8.68 -37.10
N LEU A 93 6.41 -7.42 -37.45
CA LEU A 93 7.02 -7.02 -38.71
C LEU A 93 8.55 -6.97 -38.67
N LEU A 94 9.14 -7.03 -37.47
CA LEU A 94 10.60 -7.01 -37.28
C LEU A 94 11.25 -8.27 -37.83
N PRO A 95 12.32 -8.13 -38.62
CA PRO A 95 13.15 -9.26 -39.04
C PRO A 95 13.81 -9.93 -37.83
N THR A 96 13.85 -11.27 -37.81
CA THR A 96 14.38 -12.07 -36.69
C THR A 96 15.88 -11.91 -36.45
N ASP A 97 16.61 -11.36 -37.39
CA ASP A 97 18.05 -11.05 -37.28
C ASP A 97 18.34 -9.73 -36.61
N GLN A 98 17.31 -8.89 -36.32
CA GLN A 98 17.44 -7.61 -35.65
C GLN A 98 17.20 -7.72 -34.13
N ALA A 99 17.96 -8.58 -33.45
CA ALA A 99 17.76 -8.91 -32.04
C ALA A 99 17.72 -7.65 -31.12
N ALA A 100 18.58 -6.66 -31.37
CA ALA A 100 18.62 -5.43 -30.56
C ALA A 100 17.31 -4.61 -30.69
N ARG A 101 16.76 -4.52 -31.91
CA ARG A 101 15.49 -3.80 -32.14
C ARG A 101 14.29 -4.57 -31.58
N ILE A 102 14.31 -5.91 -31.60
CA ILE A 102 13.29 -6.73 -30.95
C ILE A 102 13.29 -6.45 -29.44
N GLN A 103 14.47 -6.48 -28.79
CA GLN A 103 14.57 -6.17 -27.35
C GLN A 103 14.12 -4.73 -27.01
N GLU A 104 14.42 -3.75 -27.89
CA GLU A 104 13.96 -2.38 -27.73
C GLU A 104 12.42 -2.26 -27.77
N VAL A 105 11.77 -2.93 -28.73
CA VAL A 105 10.30 -2.97 -28.87
C VAL A 105 9.67 -3.68 -27.69
N ASP A 106 10.23 -4.82 -27.27
CA ASP A 106 9.76 -5.57 -26.11
C ASP A 106 9.86 -4.74 -24.81
N TYR A 107 10.97 -4.00 -24.66
CA TYR A 107 11.13 -3.07 -23.52
C TYR A 107 10.10 -1.96 -23.56
N ALA A 108 9.80 -1.39 -24.72
CA ALA A 108 8.77 -0.36 -24.86
C ALA A 108 7.37 -0.91 -24.50
N ILE A 109 7.05 -2.15 -24.91
CA ILE A 109 5.81 -2.84 -24.50
C ILE A 109 5.78 -3.06 -22.99
N PHE A 110 6.87 -3.58 -22.40
CA PHE A 110 7.01 -3.77 -20.96
C PHE A 110 6.80 -2.47 -20.19
N LEU A 111 7.45 -1.39 -20.62
CA LEU A 111 7.34 -0.07 -19.99
C LEU A 111 5.90 0.47 -20.06
N CYS A 112 5.22 0.30 -21.18
CA CYS A 112 3.81 0.67 -21.30
C CYS A 112 2.91 -0.14 -20.34
N TYR A 113 3.14 -1.44 -20.18
CA TYR A 113 2.40 -2.25 -19.21
C TYR A 113 2.67 -1.80 -17.77
N TYR A 114 3.94 -1.54 -17.41
CA TYR A 114 4.30 -1.04 -16.10
C TYR A 114 3.61 0.29 -15.76
N LEU A 115 3.73 1.27 -16.66
CA LEU A 115 3.12 2.59 -16.48
C LEU A 115 1.59 2.54 -16.43
N GLY A 116 0.99 1.59 -17.17
CA GLY A 116 -0.44 1.28 -17.13
C GLY A 116 -0.86 0.46 -15.91
N ARG A 117 0.06 0.17 -14.96
CA ARG A 117 -0.16 -0.65 -13.76
C ARG A 117 -0.65 -2.07 -14.07
N LYS A 118 -0.31 -2.57 -15.24
CA LYS A 118 -0.59 -3.93 -15.71
C LYS A 118 0.60 -4.86 -15.39
N TYR A 119 0.91 -4.99 -14.09
CA TYR A 119 2.14 -5.68 -13.63
C TYR A 119 2.19 -7.14 -14.08
N THR A 120 1.06 -7.85 -14.09
CA THR A 120 0.98 -9.22 -14.61
C THR A 120 1.36 -9.31 -16.09
N ASP A 121 0.86 -8.36 -16.91
CA ASP A 121 1.17 -8.31 -18.34
C ASP A 121 2.63 -7.90 -18.59
N ALA A 122 3.17 -7.02 -17.76
CA ALA A 122 4.59 -6.64 -17.80
C ALA A 122 5.49 -7.83 -17.51
N VAL A 123 5.22 -8.59 -16.45
CA VAL A 123 5.96 -9.81 -16.11
C VAL A 123 5.82 -10.86 -17.22
N TYR A 124 4.61 -11.06 -17.76
CA TYR A 124 4.39 -11.97 -18.87
C TYR A 124 5.21 -11.58 -20.09
N CYS A 125 5.28 -10.29 -20.43
CA CYS A 125 6.14 -9.78 -21.51
C CYS A 125 7.60 -10.17 -21.26
N TYR A 126 8.14 -9.91 -20.07
CA TYR A 126 9.51 -10.33 -19.71
C TYR A 126 9.73 -11.85 -19.87
N GLU A 127 8.87 -12.67 -19.32
CA GLU A 127 9.06 -14.13 -19.27
C GLU A 127 8.96 -14.80 -20.65
N HIS A 128 8.28 -14.16 -21.64
CA HIS A 128 7.98 -14.75 -22.95
C HIS A 128 8.68 -14.05 -24.13
N THR A 129 9.54 -13.06 -23.86
CA THR A 129 10.30 -12.35 -24.91
C THR A 129 11.79 -12.45 -24.68
N PRO A 130 12.61 -12.02 -25.65
CA PRO A 130 14.06 -11.91 -25.51
C PRO A 130 14.57 -11.06 -24.35
N LEU A 131 13.72 -10.24 -23.71
CA LEU A 131 14.08 -9.49 -22.48
C LEU A 131 14.56 -10.39 -21.34
N ARG A 132 14.13 -11.65 -21.33
CA ARG A 132 14.58 -12.63 -20.34
C ARG A 132 16.10 -12.88 -20.37
N ASN A 133 16.74 -12.65 -21.51
CA ASN A 133 18.12 -12.97 -21.73
C ASN A 133 19.03 -11.72 -21.82
N ILE A 134 18.54 -10.55 -21.37
CA ILE A 134 19.35 -9.34 -21.35
C ILE A 134 20.42 -9.41 -20.26
N ASP A 135 21.52 -8.71 -20.51
CA ASP A 135 22.60 -8.49 -19.57
C ASP A 135 22.85 -6.99 -19.38
N THR A 136 23.94 -6.63 -18.70
CA THR A 136 24.31 -5.25 -18.43
C THR A 136 24.66 -4.43 -19.68
N SER A 137 24.84 -5.05 -20.84
CA SER A 137 25.06 -4.37 -22.11
C SER A 137 23.77 -3.80 -22.71
N PHE A 138 22.60 -4.25 -22.25
CA PHE A 138 21.32 -3.71 -22.68
C PHE A 138 21.19 -2.26 -22.24
N PRO A 139 20.88 -1.30 -23.13
CA PRO A 139 20.93 0.13 -22.82
C PRO A 139 20.08 0.57 -21.61
N ALA A 140 18.94 -0.07 -21.40
CA ALA A 140 18.03 0.20 -20.28
C ALA A 140 18.09 -0.86 -19.17
N ALA A 141 19.19 -1.62 -19.04
CA ALA A 141 19.28 -2.76 -18.13
C ALA A 141 18.93 -2.40 -16.68
N GLN A 142 19.49 -1.33 -16.15
CA GLN A 142 19.23 -0.86 -14.80
C GLN A 142 17.74 -0.52 -14.59
N ASP A 143 17.21 0.32 -15.46
CA ASP A 143 15.82 0.79 -15.38
C ASP A 143 14.85 -0.40 -15.49
N PHE A 144 15.11 -1.29 -16.44
CA PHE A 144 14.31 -2.50 -16.62
C PHE A 144 14.29 -3.39 -15.38
N LEU A 145 15.44 -3.65 -14.76
CA LEU A 145 15.53 -4.47 -13.55
C LEU A 145 14.83 -3.83 -12.34
N LEU A 146 14.94 -2.50 -12.20
CA LEU A 146 14.21 -1.76 -11.16
C LEU A 146 12.70 -1.92 -11.29
N LEU A 147 12.18 -1.75 -12.50
CA LEU A 147 10.76 -1.88 -12.80
C LEU A 147 10.27 -3.33 -12.68
N LEU A 148 11.11 -4.30 -13.07
CA LEU A 148 10.80 -5.72 -12.93
C LEU A 148 10.74 -6.14 -11.46
N TYR A 149 11.67 -5.66 -10.63
CA TYR A 149 11.63 -5.84 -9.19
C TYR A 149 10.32 -5.31 -8.59
N ASP A 150 9.92 -4.09 -8.95
CA ASP A 150 8.66 -3.50 -8.47
C ASP A 150 7.43 -4.30 -8.94
N CYS A 151 7.43 -4.80 -10.17
CA CYS A 151 6.37 -5.69 -10.67
C CYS A 151 6.22 -6.94 -9.80
N TYR A 152 7.31 -7.67 -9.54
CA TYR A 152 7.27 -8.88 -8.73
C TYR A 152 6.88 -8.59 -7.29
N SER A 153 7.38 -7.52 -6.69
CA SER A 153 7.03 -7.10 -5.33
C SER A 153 5.53 -6.80 -5.21
N ARG A 154 4.95 -6.08 -6.19
CA ARG A 154 3.52 -5.76 -6.20
C ARG A 154 2.61 -6.95 -6.47
N LEU A 155 3.12 -7.97 -7.13
CA LEU A 155 2.41 -9.24 -7.37
C LEU A 155 2.54 -10.23 -6.20
N GLY A 156 3.36 -9.94 -5.18
CA GLY A 156 3.64 -10.85 -4.07
C GLY A 156 4.55 -12.02 -4.44
N GLU A 157 5.27 -11.93 -5.57
CA GLU A 157 6.22 -12.94 -6.05
C GLU A 157 7.59 -12.75 -5.40
N GLU A 158 7.64 -12.85 -4.06
CA GLU A 158 8.79 -12.48 -3.23
C GLU A 158 10.09 -13.14 -3.68
N LEU A 159 10.08 -14.45 -3.97
CA LEU A 159 11.30 -15.17 -4.40
C LEU A 159 11.88 -14.63 -5.72
N LYS A 160 11.01 -14.23 -6.65
CA LYS A 160 11.46 -13.65 -7.92
C LYS A 160 11.98 -12.22 -7.71
N ALA A 161 11.30 -11.44 -6.87
CA ALA A 161 11.75 -10.10 -6.49
C ALA A 161 13.14 -10.15 -5.85
N GLU A 162 13.39 -11.07 -4.91
CA GLU A 162 14.71 -11.27 -4.29
C GLU A 162 15.79 -11.66 -5.29
N GLN A 163 15.49 -12.50 -6.28
CA GLN A 163 16.44 -12.86 -7.35
C GLN A 163 16.84 -11.63 -8.17
N ILE A 164 15.87 -10.79 -8.54
CA ILE A 164 16.15 -9.54 -9.27
C ILE A 164 16.94 -8.58 -8.39
N LEU A 165 16.58 -8.43 -7.11
CA LEU A 165 17.30 -7.57 -6.17
C LEU A 165 18.76 -8.01 -6.00
N PHE A 166 19.02 -9.32 -5.90
CA PHE A 166 20.39 -9.84 -5.83
C PHE A 166 21.22 -9.46 -7.06
N TYR A 167 20.61 -9.52 -8.24
CA TYR A 167 21.27 -9.11 -9.49
C TYR A 167 21.53 -7.60 -9.50
N ILE A 168 20.54 -6.78 -9.06
CA ILE A 168 20.71 -5.32 -8.94
C ILE A 168 21.83 -4.99 -7.94
N GLN A 169 21.91 -5.69 -6.81
CA GLN A 169 22.95 -5.48 -5.79
C GLN A 169 24.36 -5.70 -6.36
N LYS A 170 24.50 -6.70 -7.23
CA LYS A 170 25.76 -7.03 -7.84
C LYS A 170 26.21 -6.03 -8.90
N GLU A 171 25.30 -5.62 -9.77
CA GLU A 171 25.60 -4.83 -10.96
C GLU A 171 25.35 -3.31 -10.77
N PHE A 172 24.39 -2.94 -9.90
CA PHE A 172 23.94 -1.57 -9.68
C PHE A 172 23.78 -1.26 -8.18
N PRO A 173 24.86 -1.27 -7.37
CA PRO A 173 24.78 -1.21 -5.91
C PRO A 173 24.12 0.08 -5.37
N GLU A 174 24.26 1.20 -6.06
CA GLU A 174 23.61 2.45 -5.66
C GLU A 174 22.08 2.35 -5.73
N SER A 175 21.56 1.76 -6.80
CA SER A 175 20.12 1.53 -6.97
C SER A 175 19.59 0.48 -5.98
N ALA A 176 20.38 -0.54 -5.67
CA ALA A 176 20.05 -1.51 -4.65
C ALA A 176 19.87 -0.87 -3.27
N ASN A 177 20.73 0.08 -2.90
CA ASN A 177 20.60 0.81 -1.65
C ASN A 177 19.30 1.63 -1.59
N LYS A 178 18.92 2.28 -2.68
CA LYS A 178 17.63 2.99 -2.76
C LYS A 178 16.43 2.03 -2.64
N LEU A 179 16.49 0.88 -3.31
CA LEU A 179 15.47 -0.17 -3.19
C LEU A 179 15.37 -0.75 -1.78
N TYR A 180 16.50 -0.87 -1.08
CA TYR A 180 16.51 -1.32 0.32
C TYR A 180 15.75 -0.36 1.23
N VAL A 181 15.95 0.95 1.07
CA VAL A 181 15.17 1.98 1.79
C VAL A 181 13.69 1.92 1.39
N TYR A 182 13.42 1.81 0.08
CA TYR A 182 12.07 1.70 -0.46
C TYR A 182 11.29 0.52 0.13
N SER A 183 11.87 -0.68 0.16
CA SER A 183 11.19 -1.88 0.69
C SER A 183 10.81 -1.73 2.17
N HIS A 184 11.71 -1.20 3.00
CA HIS A 184 11.42 -0.98 4.42
C HIS A 184 10.41 0.14 4.69
N LEU A 185 10.35 1.15 3.81
CA LEU A 185 9.26 2.14 3.86
C LEU A 185 7.91 1.52 3.49
N LEU A 186 7.86 0.64 2.47
CA LEU A 186 6.62 -0.07 2.10
C LEU A 186 6.08 -0.94 3.23
N GLU A 187 6.97 -1.66 3.92
CA GLU A 187 6.62 -2.58 5.01
C GLU A 187 6.35 -1.86 6.34
N ALA A 188 6.58 -0.55 6.41
CA ALA A 188 6.61 0.21 7.66
C ALA A 188 7.48 -0.45 8.75
N ASN A 189 8.64 -0.97 8.34
CA ASN A 189 9.58 -1.61 9.26
C ASN A 189 10.36 -0.55 10.03
N ILE A 190 9.74 -0.03 11.10
CA ILE A 190 10.27 1.10 11.87
C ILE A 190 11.66 0.80 12.44
N GLU A 191 11.89 -0.41 12.96
CA GLU A 191 13.18 -0.81 13.52
C GLU A 191 14.32 -0.70 12.50
N LYS A 192 14.09 -1.20 11.27
CA LYS A 192 15.08 -1.11 10.20
C LYS A 192 15.24 0.33 9.67
N LEU A 193 14.16 1.09 9.63
CA LEU A 193 14.22 2.49 9.24
C LEU A 193 15.01 3.33 10.25
N GLU A 194 14.93 3.03 11.56
CA GLU A 194 15.76 3.65 12.59
C GLU A 194 17.25 3.35 12.37
N GLU A 195 17.61 2.09 12.07
CA GLU A 195 18.98 1.73 11.73
C GLU A 195 19.50 2.48 10.48
N ILE A 196 18.66 2.57 9.44
CA ILE A 196 18.98 3.28 8.19
C ILE A 196 19.19 4.78 8.47
N GLY A 197 18.34 5.40 9.26
CA GLY A 197 18.40 6.83 9.61
C GLY A 197 19.69 7.25 10.32
N GLN A 198 20.39 6.31 10.98
CA GLN A 198 21.70 6.57 11.61
C GLN A 198 22.84 6.76 10.59
N VAL A 199 22.61 6.40 9.33
CA VAL A 199 23.61 6.59 8.27
C VAL A 199 23.51 8.02 7.73
N PRO A 200 24.61 8.82 7.67
CA PRO A 200 24.55 10.23 7.28
C PRO A 200 23.89 10.49 5.91
N SER A 201 23.99 9.55 4.98
CA SER A 201 23.34 9.66 3.67
C SER A 201 21.81 9.53 3.72
N TYR A 202 21.24 9.06 4.83
CA TYR A 202 19.83 8.78 5.05
C TYR A 202 19.24 9.51 6.26
N GLU A 203 19.85 10.60 6.72
CA GLU A 203 19.38 11.47 7.81
C GLU A 203 17.89 11.87 7.63
N PHE A 204 17.44 12.01 6.40
CA PHE A 204 16.05 12.30 6.07
C PHE A 204 15.05 11.21 6.54
N ILE A 205 15.51 9.97 6.76
CA ILE A 205 14.69 8.90 7.36
C ILE A 205 14.50 9.16 8.86
N GLU A 206 15.53 9.64 9.56
CA GLU A 206 15.42 10.02 10.97
C GLU A 206 14.44 11.19 11.14
N ASP A 207 14.52 12.20 10.28
CA ASP A 207 13.58 13.33 10.28
C ASP A 207 12.13 12.85 10.06
N PHE A 208 11.94 11.94 9.09
CA PHE A 208 10.64 11.33 8.81
C PHE A 208 10.08 10.58 10.02
N LEU A 209 10.88 9.71 10.64
CA LEU A 209 10.47 8.94 11.82
C LEU A 209 10.15 9.86 13.00
N THR A 210 10.97 10.88 13.24
CA THR A 210 10.74 11.88 14.29
C THR A 210 9.40 12.60 14.09
N GLN A 211 9.09 12.99 12.86
CA GLN A 211 7.82 13.66 12.57
C GLN A 211 6.63 12.70 12.72
N TYR A 212 6.76 11.45 12.23
CA TYR A 212 5.73 10.44 12.40
C TYR A 212 5.45 10.13 13.88
N GLU A 213 6.50 9.89 14.69
CA GLU A 213 6.37 9.61 16.11
C GLU A 213 5.72 10.76 16.91
N LYS A 214 6.01 11.99 16.53
CA LYS A 214 5.40 13.18 17.14
C LYS A 214 3.90 13.26 16.90
N ASP A 215 3.45 12.89 15.70
CA ASP A 215 2.07 13.11 15.27
C ASP A 215 1.19 11.86 15.47
N LYS A 216 1.79 10.67 15.63
CA LYS A 216 1.05 9.42 15.82
C LYS A 216 0.24 9.41 17.12
N LYS A 217 -0.83 8.67 17.13
CA LYS A 217 -1.73 8.51 18.29
C LYS A 217 -1.57 7.13 18.92
N SER A 218 -1.67 7.09 20.25
CA SER A 218 -1.59 5.83 20.99
C SER A 218 -2.92 5.07 20.95
N VAL A 219 -2.89 3.84 20.45
CA VAL A 219 -4.01 2.90 20.43
C VAL A 219 -4.53 2.63 21.84
N GLN A 220 -3.61 2.40 22.79
CA GLN A 220 -3.98 2.16 24.19
C GLN A 220 -4.67 3.37 24.82
N LYS A 221 -4.15 4.58 24.58
CA LYS A 221 -4.76 5.80 25.11
C LYS A 221 -6.17 6.00 24.58
N ALA A 222 -6.42 5.75 23.30
CA ALA A 222 -7.76 5.84 22.71
C ALA A 222 -8.73 4.84 23.36
N LYS A 223 -8.30 3.59 23.56
CA LYS A 223 -9.09 2.54 24.24
C LYS A 223 -9.40 2.91 25.69
N ILE A 224 -8.39 3.37 26.46
CA ILE A 224 -8.58 3.80 27.86
C ILE A 224 -9.55 4.97 27.95
N LEU A 225 -9.40 5.97 27.10
CA LEU A 225 -10.31 7.12 27.06
C LEU A 225 -11.75 6.67 26.74
N ASN A 226 -11.93 5.78 25.77
CA ASN A 226 -13.26 5.28 25.40
C ASN A 226 -13.86 4.37 26.46
N THR A 227 -13.04 3.67 27.25
CA THR A 227 -13.46 2.93 28.44
C THR A 227 -13.93 3.87 29.54
N ALA A 228 -13.21 4.97 29.79
CA ALA A 228 -13.61 5.93 30.82
C ALA A 228 -14.88 6.70 30.44
N PHE A 229 -15.02 7.07 29.19
CA PHE A 229 -16.18 7.79 28.67
C PHE A 229 -16.46 7.38 27.21
N PRO A 230 -17.61 6.75 26.90
CA PRO A 230 -17.96 6.37 25.53
C PRO A 230 -17.91 7.56 24.57
N GLY A 231 -17.11 7.43 23.53
CA GLY A 231 -16.86 8.52 22.57
C GLY A 231 -15.55 9.28 22.78
N ALA A 232 -14.93 9.26 23.96
CA ALA A 232 -13.72 10.00 24.27
C ALA A 232 -12.51 9.55 23.42
N GLY A 233 -12.43 8.27 23.07
CA GLY A 233 -11.40 7.75 22.16
C GLY A 233 -11.49 8.37 20.77
N TYR A 234 -12.70 8.53 20.23
CA TYR A 234 -12.91 9.18 18.93
C TYR A 234 -12.62 10.69 18.98
N PHE A 235 -12.99 11.36 20.07
CA PHE A 235 -12.61 12.77 20.24
C PHE A 235 -11.09 12.98 20.29
N TYR A 236 -10.35 12.04 20.90
CA TYR A 236 -8.89 12.06 20.92
C TYR A 236 -8.28 11.98 19.51
N LEU A 237 -8.97 11.31 18.58
CA LEU A 237 -8.58 11.21 17.16
C LEU A 237 -9.06 12.42 16.32
N GLY A 238 -9.81 13.36 16.90
CA GLY A 238 -10.44 14.45 16.17
C GLY A 238 -11.72 14.04 15.41
N GLN A 239 -12.21 12.81 15.61
CA GLN A 239 -13.42 12.29 14.97
C GLN A 239 -14.68 12.72 15.75
N THR A 240 -15.01 14.01 15.71
CA THR A 240 -16.09 14.60 16.49
C THR A 240 -17.46 13.95 16.26
N GLN A 241 -17.79 13.61 15.00
CA GLN A 241 -19.09 12.97 14.69
C GLN A 241 -19.19 11.59 15.31
N SER A 242 -18.17 10.74 15.16
CA SER A 242 -18.12 9.41 15.76
C SER A 242 -18.17 9.50 17.30
N GLY A 243 -17.46 10.45 17.89
CA GLY A 243 -17.47 10.69 19.33
C GLY A 243 -18.86 11.08 19.84
N ILE A 244 -19.53 12.02 19.20
CA ILE A 244 -20.91 12.42 19.57
C ILE A 244 -21.88 11.25 19.42
N THR A 245 -21.81 10.53 18.29
CA THR A 245 -22.69 9.38 18.03
C THR A 245 -22.50 8.30 19.08
N ALA A 246 -21.26 7.95 19.41
CA ALA A 246 -20.97 6.97 20.46
C ALA A 246 -21.51 7.41 21.83
N THR A 247 -21.30 8.67 22.20
CA THR A 247 -21.82 9.21 23.48
C THR A 247 -23.34 9.17 23.54
N LEU A 248 -24.03 9.63 22.49
CA LEU A 248 -25.49 9.68 22.46
C LEU A 248 -26.12 8.30 22.49
N LEU A 249 -25.59 7.33 21.72
CA LEU A 249 -26.14 5.97 21.67
C LEU A 249 -25.94 5.24 23.00
N ASN A 250 -24.75 5.31 23.60
CA ASN A 250 -24.54 4.73 24.93
C ASN A 250 -25.48 5.38 25.97
N GLY A 251 -25.60 6.71 25.97
CA GLY A 251 -26.52 7.42 26.85
C GLY A 251 -28.00 6.97 26.66
N LEU A 252 -28.41 6.80 25.39
CA LEU A 252 -29.77 6.33 25.07
C LEU A 252 -30.05 4.91 25.59
N PHE A 253 -29.12 3.98 25.35
CA PHE A 253 -29.29 2.59 25.81
C PHE A 253 -29.27 2.48 27.34
N ILE A 254 -28.37 3.24 28.02
CA ILE A 254 -28.35 3.31 29.49
C ILE A 254 -29.68 3.84 30.01
N ALA A 255 -30.19 4.95 29.46
CA ALA A 255 -31.46 5.55 29.88
C ALA A 255 -32.64 4.63 29.63
N ALA A 256 -32.69 3.95 28.47
CA ALA A 256 -33.71 2.99 28.15
C ALA A 256 -33.68 1.76 29.11
N SER A 257 -32.51 1.22 29.38
CA SER A 257 -32.30 0.14 30.34
C SER A 257 -32.86 0.49 31.73
N TYR A 258 -32.44 1.68 32.23
CA TYR A 258 -32.90 2.19 33.50
C TYR A 258 -34.43 2.35 33.53
N TYR A 259 -35.03 2.98 32.53
CA TYR A 259 -36.47 3.19 32.41
C TYR A 259 -37.27 1.87 32.47
N PHE A 260 -36.86 0.86 31.72
CA PHE A 260 -37.56 -0.43 31.70
C PHE A 260 -37.41 -1.19 33.00
N PHE A 261 -36.28 -1.16 33.67
CA PHE A 261 -36.11 -1.78 34.99
C PHE A 261 -36.94 -1.08 36.04
N ASP A 262 -36.96 0.26 36.05
CA ASP A 262 -37.74 1.06 37.01
C ASP A 262 -39.26 0.80 36.88
N HIS A 263 -39.77 0.57 35.68
CA HIS A 263 -41.16 0.23 35.41
C HIS A 263 -41.46 -1.29 35.50
N GLY A 264 -40.57 -2.09 36.06
CA GLY A 264 -40.75 -3.52 36.27
C GLY A 264 -40.71 -4.39 35.02
N ASN A 265 -40.33 -3.84 33.86
CA ASN A 265 -40.21 -4.55 32.59
C ASN A 265 -38.84 -5.19 32.44
N ILE A 266 -38.55 -6.21 33.24
CA ILE A 266 -37.22 -6.84 33.36
C ILE A 266 -36.71 -7.37 32.02
N ALA A 267 -37.60 -7.95 31.20
CA ALA A 267 -37.17 -8.52 29.90
C ALA A 267 -36.65 -7.44 28.94
N ALA A 268 -37.36 -6.32 28.82
CA ALA A 268 -36.93 -5.21 27.98
C ALA A 268 -35.65 -4.55 28.54
N GLY A 269 -35.57 -4.34 29.86
CA GLY A 269 -34.37 -3.83 30.51
C GLY A 269 -33.14 -4.69 30.23
N ALA A 270 -33.27 -6.02 30.30
CA ALA A 270 -32.19 -6.95 30.00
C ALA A 270 -31.72 -6.86 28.53
N ILE A 271 -32.67 -6.74 27.58
CA ILE A 271 -32.37 -6.61 26.15
C ILE A 271 -31.58 -5.32 25.90
N PHE A 272 -32.06 -4.17 26.42
CA PHE A 272 -31.34 -2.89 26.21
C PHE A 272 -29.97 -2.86 26.88
N THR A 273 -29.83 -3.50 28.07
CA THR A 273 -28.51 -3.66 28.72
C THR A 273 -27.56 -4.53 27.88
N SER A 274 -28.09 -5.57 27.22
CA SER A 274 -27.27 -6.40 26.32
C SER A 274 -26.80 -5.62 25.08
N PHE A 275 -27.66 -4.78 24.49
CA PHE A 275 -27.28 -3.89 23.41
C PHE A 275 -26.24 -2.87 23.86
N GLU A 276 -26.42 -2.26 25.04
CA GLU A 276 -25.44 -1.33 25.60
C GLU A 276 -24.08 -1.99 25.79
N ALA A 277 -24.05 -3.18 26.40
CA ALA A 277 -22.78 -3.90 26.59
C ALA A 277 -22.07 -4.16 25.25
N GLY A 278 -22.79 -4.64 24.24
CA GLY A 278 -22.23 -4.85 22.91
C GLY A 278 -21.70 -3.57 22.28
N TRP A 279 -22.46 -2.48 22.40
CA TRP A 279 -22.08 -1.19 21.84
C TRP A 279 -20.90 -0.54 22.58
N TYR A 280 -20.89 -0.63 23.90
CA TYR A 280 -19.81 -0.12 24.75
C TYR A 280 -18.47 -0.81 24.48
N PHE A 281 -18.44 -2.15 24.50
CA PHE A 281 -17.23 -2.91 24.22
C PHE A 281 -16.81 -2.79 22.75
N GLY A 282 -17.77 -2.79 21.82
CA GLY A 282 -17.53 -2.52 20.41
C GLY A 282 -16.91 -1.14 20.18
N GLY A 283 -17.34 -0.13 20.92
CA GLY A 283 -16.81 1.22 20.87
C GLY A 283 -15.35 1.33 21.36
N ILE A 284 -14.98 0.56 22.41
CA ILE A 284 -13.61 0.49 22.90
C ILE A 284 -12.68 -0.12 21.83
N TYR A 285 -13.11 -1.24 21.25
CA TYR A 285 -12.38 -1.89 20.16
C TYR A 285 -12.29 -0.96 18.95
N GLY A 286 -13.42 -0.38 18.51
CA GLY A 286 -13.49 0.53 17.38
C GLY A 286 -12.58 1.76 17.53
N ALA A 287 -12.48 2.35 18.73
CA ALA A 287 -11.56 3.45 18.99
C ALA A 287 -10.08 3.04 18.80
N GLY A 288 -9.75 1.78 19.14
CA GLY A 288 -8.42 1.23 18.88
C GLY A 288 -8.13 1.05 17.40
N GLU A 289 -9.06 0.46 16.64
CA GLU A 289 -8.93 0.26 15.19
C GLU A 289 -8.85 1.60 14.44
N GLU A 290 -9.70 2.56 14.80
CA GLU A 290 -9.64 3.90 14.20
C GLU A 290 -8.32 4.61 14.49
N THR A 291 -7.68 4.34 15.63
CA THR A 291 -6.35 4.86 15.92
C THR A 291 -5.30 4.22 15.04
N LYS A 292 -5.37 2.91 14.79
CA LYS A 292 -4.50 2.21 13.86
C LYS A 292 -4.63 2.82 12.45
N PHE A 293 -5.86 2.95 11.94
CA PHE A 293 -6.12 3.57 10.63
C PHE A 293 -5.66 5.03 10.56
N TYR A 294 -5.78 5.80 11.65
CA TYR A 294 -5.24 7.16 11.71
C TYR A 294 -3.72 7.14 11.52
N ASN A 295 -3.02 6.27 12.24
CA ASN A 295 -1.56 6.15 12.16
C ASN A 295 -1.10 5.63 10.80
N GLU A 296 -1.83 4.70 10.18
CA GLU A 296 -1.58 4.23 8.81
C GLU A 296 -1.65 5.38 7.80
N ARG A 297 -2.75 6.14 7.80
CA ARG A 297 -2.90 7.31 6.92
C ARG A 297 -1.84 8.38 7.16
N LEU A 298 -1.47 8.60 8.42
CA LEU A 298 -0.41 9.53 8.77
C LEU A 298 0.93 9.08 8.20
N TYR A 299 1.27 7.81 8.38
CA TYR A 299 2.48 7.20 7.82
C TYR A 299 2.49 7.29 6.29
N GLU A 300 1.40 6.87 5.64
CA GLU A 300 1.24 6.94 4.18
C GLU A 300 1.46 8.34 3.63
N MET A 301 0.89 9.36 4.28
CA MET A 301 1.05 10.76 3.88
C MET A 301 2.51 11.22 3.97
N HIS A 302 3.18 10.95 5.08
CA HIS A 302 4.58 11.36 5.27
C HIS A 302 5.54 10.54 4.41
N ALA A 303 5.37 9.21 4.35
CA ALA A 303 6.21 8.33 3.55
C ALA A 303 6.07 8.60 2.06
N THR A 304 4.84 8.76 1.54
CA THR A 304 4.60 9.10 0.13
C THR A 304 5.27 10.43 -0.24
N LYS A 305 5.16 11.44 0.62
CA LYS A 305 5.82 12.73 0.40
C LYS A 305 7.33 12.57 0.32
N LEU A 306 7.92 11.89 1.31
CA LEU A 306 9.35 11.63 1.38
C LEU A 306 9.85 10.87 0.15
N MET A 307 9.16 9.79 -0.20
CA MET A 307 9.54 8.93 -1.32
C MET A 307 9.47 9.67 -2.66
N ASN A 308 8.48 10.56 -2.83
CA ASN A 308 8.40 11.43 -4.00
C ASN A 308 9.56 12.45 -4.03
N GLU A 309 9.86 13.11 -2.92
CA GLU A 309 10.91 14.13 -2.82
C GLU A 309 12.31 13.54 -3.04
N LYS A 310 12.54 12.30 -2.59
CA LYS A 310 13.82 11.59 -2.70
C LYS A 310 13.90 10.66 -3.91
N GLY A 311 12.85 10.55 -4.72
CA GLY A 311 12.80 9.67 -5.89
C GLY A 311 13.00 8.19 -5.53
N LEU A 312 12.41 7.73 -4.41
CA LEU A 312 12.60 6.36 -3.91
C LEU A 312 11.63 5.35 -4.54
N PHE A 313 10.59 5.77 -5.23
CA PHE A 313 9.77 4.83 -5.99
C PHE A 313 10.53 4.35 -7.25
N PRO A 314 10.51 3.06 -7.57
CA PRO A 314 11.23 2.53 -8.74
C PRO A 314 10.93 3.29 -10.03
N GLY A 315 9.67 3.69 -10.26
CA GLY A 315 9.29 4.51 -11.41
C GLY A 315 9.92 5.91 -11.46
N PHE A 316 10.46 6.43 -10.35
CA PHE A 316 11.25 7.67 -10.32
C PHE A 316 12.76 7.43 -10.33
N MET A 317 13.20 6.18 -10.22
CA MET A 317 14.62 5.83 -10.32
C MET A 317 15.07 5.60 -11.76
N ILE A 318 14.15 5.54 -12.72
CA ILE A 318 14.48 5.32 -14.13
C ILE A 318 15.11 6.56 -14.76
N HIS A 319 16.00 6.33 -15.69
CA HIS A 319 16.76 7.36 -16.40
C HIS A 319 16.28 7.56 -17.84
N TYR A 320 15.53 6.59 -18.35
CA TYR A 320 15.10 6.53 -19.74
C TYR A 320 13.60 6.23 -19.85
N ALA A 321 12.97 6.80 -20.89
CA ALA A 321 11.62 6.48 -21.28
C ALA A 321 11.56 6.16 -22.79
N PHE A 322 10.52 6.65 -23.49
CA PHE A 322 10.28 6.35 -24.91
C PHE A 322 11.11 7.20 -25.87
#